data_4376aa2389e36064353af4554bb6d301
#
_entry.id   4376aa2389e36064353af4554bb6d301
#
_cell.length_a   1.000
_cell.length_b   1.000
_cell.length_c   1.000
_cell.angle_alpha   90.00
_cell.angle_beta   90.00
_cell.angle_gamma   90.00
#
_symmetry.space_group_name_H-M   'P 1'
#
loop_
_entity.id
_entity.type
_entity.pdbx_description
1 polymer ?
#
loop_
_entity_poly.entity_id
_entity_poly.type
_entity_poly.pdbx_seq_one_letter_code
_entity_poly.pdbx_strand_id
1 'polypeptide(L)'
;MKRSLWILLMMVALPVGAPIANAQKVPDSRVADLVRAGKVRVGLFLPQYSKDPATGLAGGVWVESARAFSSRLGVQLAIVEHSTPPEAIACLKTSACDLLFLPLDARAADIGDFSNPIFQIDYTLLVPVGSSINSVADADQSGVRIAAVRNHASTNELSRQLKRAKLVYAETPDQTLDLLRTGQADVMASTRFVLLPFSDQLPGARVLEGRYGANINRMVVPKGKGGWLAYVNEFVEDAKASGLVQKAIERAGTRGVTAAPPGNSTGQ
;
A
#
# COMPACT_ATOMS: atom_id res chain seq x y z
N MET A 1 -10.42 -35.46 -87.77
CA MET A 1 -9.46 -35.58 -86.65
C MET A 1 -9.88 -34.59 -85.54
N LYS A 2 -10.61 -35.06 -84.48
CA LYS A 2 -11.13 -34.22 -83.38
C LYS A 2 -10.34 -34.63 -82.16
N ARG A 3 -9.54 -33.68 -81.58
CA ARG A 3 -8.82 -33.85 -80.32
C ARG A 3 -9.68 -33.32 -79.17
N SER A 4 -10.18 -34.20 -78.35
CA SER A 4 -10.91 -33.84 -77.11
C SER A 4 -9.91 -33.52 -76.03
N LEU A 5 -9.99 -32.33 -75.42
CA LEU A 5 -9.19 -31.83 -74.31
C LEU A 5 -9.94 -32.13 -73.02
N TRP A 6 -9.42 -32.99 -72.19
CA TRP A 6 -9.96 -33.27 -70.88
C TRP A 6 -9.31 -32.29 -69.87
N ILE A 7 -10.14 -31.40 -69.25
CA ILE A 7 -9.72 -30.51 -68.17
C ILE A 7 -9.95 -31.26 -66.86
N LEU A 8 -8.86 -31.58 -66.20
CA LEU A 8 -8.87 -32.17 -64.85
C LEU A 8 -9.07 -31.07 -63.83
N LEU A 9 -10.25 -31.00 -63.18
CA LEU A 9 -10.58 -30.06 -62.10
C LEU A 9 -10.00 -30.57 -60.78
N MET A 10 -8.88 -30.00 -60.32
CA MET A 10 -8.27 -30.30 -59.04
C MET A 10 -8.98 -29.54 -57.91
N MET A 11 -9.84 -30.24 -57.14
CA MET A 11 -10.46 -29.68 -55.91
C MET A 11 -9.38 -29.61 -54.83
N VAL A 12 -8.95 -28.38 -54.53
CA VAL A 12 -8.13 -28.08 -53.35
C VAL A 12 -9.05 -28.00 -52.13
N ALA A 13 -9.03 -28.99 -51.28
CA ALA A 13 -9.70 -28.99 -49.98
C ALA A 13 -8.89 -28.10 -49.01
N LEU A 14 -9.43 -26.94 -48.64
CA LEU A 14 -8.90 -26.11 -47.59
C LEU A 14 -9.16 -26.78 -46.23
N PRO A 15 -8.17 -26.89 -45.34
CA PRO A 15 -8.43 -27.38 -43.99
C PRO A 15 -9.27 -26.37 -43.23
N VAL A 16 -10.46 -26.78 -42.80
CA VAL A 16 -11.28 -26.03 -41.83
C VAL A 16 -10.51 -25.95 -40.55
N GLY A 17 -9.96 -24.77 -40.27
CA GLY A 17 -9.29 -24.49 -39.01
C GLY A 17 -10.25 -24.72 -37.84
N ALA A 18 -9.94 -25.70 -36.99
CA ALA A 18 -10.65 -25.91 -35.73
C ALA A 18 -10.57 -24.62 -34.88
N PRO A 19 -11.66 -24.16 -34.28
CA PRO A 19 -11.61 -23.01 -33.41
C PRO A 19 -10.64 -23.35 -32.25
N ILE A 20 -9.60 -22.53 -32.04
CA ILE A 20 -8.78 -22.57 -30.87
C ILE A 20 -9.71 -22.26 -29.69
N ALA A 21 -10.17 -23.30 -29.01
CA ALA A 21 -10.88 -23.14 -27.76
C ALA A 21 -9.92 -22.43 -26.80
N ASN A 22 -10.14 -21.14 -26.58
CA ASN A 22 -9.55 -20.44 -25.45
C ASN A 22 -9.95 -21.23 -24.20
N ALA A 23 -9.04 -22.03 -23.66
CA ALA A 23 -9.23 -22.70 -22.39
C ALA A 23 -9.44 -21.61 -21.34
N GLN A 24 -10.68 -21.29 -21.05
CA GLN A 24 -11.04 -20.40 -19.94
C GLN A 24 -10.47 -21.04 -18.68
N LYS A 25 -9.42 -20.40 -18.13
CA LYS A 25 -8.81 -20.82 -16.90
C LYS A 25 -9.93 -20.89 -15.84
N VAL A 26 -10.21 -22.08 -15.32
CA VAL A 26 -11.24 -22.28 -14.29
C VAL A 26 -10.89 -21.33 -13.12
N PRO A 27 -11.83 -20.47 -12.70
CA PRO A 27 -11.56 -19.55 -11.60
C PRO A 27 -11.15 -20.32 -10.34
N ASP A 28 -10.16 -19.80 -9.61
CA ASP A 28 -9.78 -20.36 -8.33
C ASP A 28 -10.99 -20.37 -7.39
N SER A 29 -11.36 -21.55 -6.87
CA SER A 29 -12.54 -21.72 -6.06
C SER A 29 -12.55 -20.85 -4.79
N ARG A 30 -11.37 -20.48 -4.29
CA ARG A 30 -11.20 -19.62 -3.11
C ARG A 30 -11.76 -18.22 -3.28
N VAL A 31 -11.80 -17.72 -4.52
CA VAL A 31 -12.21 -16.36 -4.90
C VAL A 31 -13.27 -16.34 -6.00
N ALA A 32 -13.94 -17.46 -6.22
CA ALA A 32 -14.94 -17.62 -7.29
C ALA A 32 -16.11 -16.62 -7.21
N ASP A 33 -16.46 -16.17 -6.02
CA ASP A 33 -17.48 -15.14 -5.81
C ASP A 33 -17.03 -13.76 -6.29
N LEU A 34 -15.78 -13.37 -6.05
CA LEU A 34 -15.19 -12.13 -6.60
C LEU A 34 -15.11 -12.19 -8.12
N VAL A 35 -14.66 -13.32 -8.68
CA VAL A 35 -14.57 -13.49 -10.13
C VAL A 35 -15.95 -13.42 -10.78
N ARG A 36 -16.97 -14.05 -10.20
CA ARG A 36 -18.37 -13.94 -10.69
C ARG A 36 -18.93 -12.53 -10.59
N ALA A 37 -18.55 -11.77 -9.56
CA ALA A 37 -18.96 -10.37 -9.45
C ALA A 37 -18.34 -9.47 -10.52
N GLY A 38 -17.30 -9.94 -11.24
CA GLY A 38 -16.63 -9.22 -12.31
C GLY A 38 -15.81 -8.00 -11.85
N LYS A 39 -15.79 -7.73 -10.55
CA LYS A 39 -15.08 -6.60 -9.93
C LYS A 39 -14.63 -6.91 -8.53
N VAL A 40 -13.54 -6.25 -8.09
CA VAL A 40 -13.11 -6.19 -6.69
C VAL A 40 -13.14 -4.73 -6.23
N ARG A 41 -13.80 -4.48 -5.08
CA ARG A 41 -13.95 -3.16 -4.48
C ARG A 41 -12.90 -2.98 -3.40
N VAL A 42 -11.97 -2.07 -3.63
CA VAL A 42 -10.87 -1.80 -2.69
C VAL A 42 -11.09 -0.46 -2.03
N GLY A 43 -11.32 -0.47 -0.72
CA GLY A 43 -11.44 0.74 0.08
C GLY A 43 -10.06 1.33 0.37
N LEU A 44 -9.89 2.61 0.05
CA LEU A 44 -8.69 3.39 0.35
C LEU A 44 -9.09 4.69 1.06
N PHE A 45 -8.20 5.18 1.94
CA PHE A 45 -8.40 6.45 2.66
C PHE A 45 -7.16 7.35 2.51
N LEU A 46 -7.33 8.63 2.78
CA LEU A 46 -6.21 9.56 2.72
C LEU A 46 -5.18 9.27 3.86
N PRO A 47 -3.87 9.29 3.56
CA PRO A 47 -3.22 9.63 2.28
C PRO A 47 -2.80 8.41 1.42
N GLN A 48 -3.50 7.28 1.49
CA GLN A 48 -3.18 6.08 0.69
C GLN A 48 -3.34 6.30 -0.82
N TYR A 49 -4.08 7.30 -1.24
CA TYR A 49 -4.21 7.69 -2.63
C TYR A 49 -4.08 9.20 -2.79
N SER A 50 -3.71 9.61 -3.97
CA SER A 50 -3.83 10.99 -4.45
C SER A 50 -4.58 10.98 -5.77
N LYS A 51 -5.20 12.11 -6.12
CA LYS A 51 -5.85 12.27 -7.43
C LYS A 51 -4.94 13.04 -8.37
N ASP A 52 -4.78 12.51 -9.57
CA ASP A 52 -4.16 13.26 -10.65
C ASP A 52 -5.03 14.48 -11.00
N PRO A 53 -4.50 15.71 -10.95
CA PRO A 53 -5.30 16.92 -11.15
C PRO A 53 -5.91 17.03 -12.56
N ALA A 54 -5.28 16.42 -13.57
CA ALA A 54 -5.72 16.51 -14.96
C ALA A 54 -6.79 15.46 -15.30
N THR A 55 -6.67 14.25 -14.73
CA THR A 55 -7.53 13.10 -15.07
C THR A 55 -8.53 12.75 -13.98
N GLY A 56 -8.33 13.23 -12.75
CA GLY A 56 -9.11 12.85 -11.57
C GLY A 56 -8.89 11.41 -11.09
N LEU A 57 -8.00 10.66 -11.75
CA LEU A 57 -7.74 9.26 -11.43
C LEU A 57 -6.94 9.12 -10.12
N ALA A 58 -7.33 8.15 -9.32
CA ALA A 58 -6.57 7.80 -8.12
C ALA A 58 -5.23 7.12 -8.50
N GLY A 59 -4.16 7.55 -7.85
CA GLY A 59 -2.81 7.03 -7.96
C GLY A 59 -2.17 6.79 -6.59
N GLY A 60 -1.00 6.17 -6.58
CA GLY A 60 -0.26 5.81 -5.38
C GLY A 60 -0.01 4.31 -5.27
N VAL A 61 0.92 3.91 -4.41
CA VAL A 61 1.37 2.51 -4.31
C VAL A 61 0.25 1.54 -3.92
N TRP A 62 -0.69 1.97 -3.08
CA TRP A 62 -1.86 1.16 -2.71
C TRP A 62 -2.79 0.94 -3.90
N VAL A 63 -3.02 1.96 -4.73
CA VAL A 63 -3.80 1.86 -5.98
C VAL A 63 -3.12 0.92 -6.96
N GLU A 64 -1.80 1.04 -7.17
CA GLU A 64 -1.03 0.15 -8.05
C GLU A 64 -1.07 -1.31 -7.58
N SER A 65 -1.01 -1.54 -6.27
CA SER A 65 -1.12 -2.89 -5.70
C SER A 65 -2.53 -3.47 -5.83
N ALA A 66 -3.55 -2.65 -5.65
CA ALA A 66 -4.94 -3.05 -5.88
C ALA A 66 -5.18 -3.39 -7.37
N ARG A 67 -4.59 -2.62 -8.29
CA ARG A 67 -4.62 -2.86 -9.73
C ARG A 67 -3.95 -4.19 -10.09
N ALA A 68 -2.79 -4.46 -9.52
CA ALA A 68 -2.09 -5.74 -9.71
C ALA A 68 -2.90 -6.93 -9.19
N PHE A 69 -3.54 -6.78 -8.04
CA PHE A 69 -4.41 -7.81 -7.46
C PHE A 69 -5.65 -8.07 -8.33
N SER A 70 -6.34 -7.01 -8.78
CA SER A 70 -7.51 -7.14 -9.67
C SER A 70 -7.15 -7.80 -11.01
N SER A 71 -5.97 -7.47 -11.56
CA SER A 71 -5.43 -8.08 -12.77
C SER A 71 -5.16 -9.57 -12.59
N ARG A 72 -4.62 -9.99 -11.43
CA ARG A 72 -4.43 -11.41 -11.11
C ARG A 72 -5.75 -12.17 -11.01
N LEU A 73 -6.79 -11.52 -10.46
CA LEU A 73 -8.14 -12.08 -10.40
C LEU A 73 -8.83 -12.13 -11.76
N GLY A 74 -8.39 -11.32 -12.75
CA GLY A 74 -9.07 -11.15 -14.03
C GLY A 74 -10.38 -10.38 -13.95
N VAL A 75 -10.51 -9.45 -12.99
CA VAL A 75 -11.72 -8.64 -12.75
C VAL A 75 -11.41 -7.15 -12.78
N GLN A 76 -12.44 -6.31 -12.84
CA GLN A 76 -12.32 -4.87 -12.78
C GLN A 76 -11.94 -4.41 -11.37
N LEU A 77 -11.06 -3.39 -11.25
CA LEU A 77 -10.80 -2.69 -10.01
C LEU A 77 -11.82 -1.56 -9.82
N ALA A 78 -12.46 -1.52 -8.67
CA ALA A 78 -13.27 -0.40 -8.21
C ALA A 78 -12.66 0.17 -6.91
N ILE A 79 -12.09 1.37 -6.98
CA ILE A 79 -11.63 2.07 -5.78
C ILE A 79 -12.83 2.71 -5.08
N VAL A 80 -12.96 2.46 -3.79
CA VAL A 80 -13.94 3.11 -2.90
C VAL A 80 -13.16 4.08 -2.00
N GLU A 81 -13.34 5.35 -2.27
CA GLU A 81 -12.57 6.42 -1.61
C GLU A 81 -13.21 6.81 -0.27
N HIS A 82 -12.36 6.97 0.74
CA HIS A 82 -12.73 7.42 2.08
C HIS A 82 -11.79 8.54 2.53
N SER A 83 -12.26 9.37 3.44
CA SER A 83 -11.43 10.41 4.04
C SER A 83 -10.60 9.87 5.21
N THR A 84 -11.11 8.87 5.92
CA THR A 84 -10.54 8.39 7.18
C THR A 84 -10.48 6.86 7.27
N PRO A 85 -9.54 6.29 8.07
CA PRO A 85 -9.51 4.85 8.34
C PRO A 85 -10.82 4.27 8.92
N PRO A 86 -11.52 4.93 9.88
CA PRO A 86 -12.80 4.43 10.38
C PRO A 86 -13.87 4.25 9.30
N GLU A 87 -13.95 5.16 8.32
CA GLU A 87 -14.88 5.05 7.20
C GLU A 87 -14.55 3.83 6.32
N ALA A 88 -13.26 3.62 5.99
CA ALA A 88 -12.82 2.44 5.25
C ALA A 88 -13.12 1.14 6.00
N ILE A 89 -12.90 1.10 7.32
CA ILE A 89 -13.24 -0.04 8.18
C ILE A 89 -14.76 -0.31 8.14
N ALA A 90 -15.58 0.73 8.24
CA ALA A 90 -17.04 0.61 8.13
C ALA A 90 -17.48 0.07 6.75
N CYS A 91 -16.78 0.46 5.67
CA CYS A 91 -17.01 -0.06 4.32
C CYS A 91 -16.83 -1.59 4.24
N LEU A 92 -15.79 -2.13 4.88
CA LEU A 92 -15.57 -3.58 4.94
C LEU A 92 -16.66 -4.28 5.74
N LYS A 93 -17.03 -3.71 6.90
CA LYS A 93 -18.08 -4.24 7.79
C LYS A 93 -19.43 -4.33 7.10
N THR A 94 -19.79 -3.35 6.28
CA THR A 94 -21.08 -3.31 5.55
C THR A 94 -21.04 -4.04 4.22
N SER A 95 -19.92 -4.72 3.88
CA SER A 95 -19.70 -5.37 2.59
C SER A 95 -19.80 -4.41 1.39
N ALA A 96 -19.56 -3.12 1.59
CA ALA A 96 -19.44 -2.15 0.51
C ALA A 96 -18.04 -2.20 -0.13
N CYS A 97 -17.02 -2.66 0.61
CA CYS A 97 -15.69 -3.01 0.11
C CYS A 97 -15.43 -4.52 0.28
N ASP A 98 -14.56 -5.05 -0.57
CA ASP A 98 -14.10 -6.43 -0.54
C ASP A 98 -12.70 -6.55 0.09
N LEU A 99 -11.92 -5.45 0.06
CA LEU A 99 -10.53 -5.43 0.50
C LEU A 99 -10.13 -4.03 0.98
N LEU A 100 -9.25 -3.99 1.99
CA LEU A 100 -8.60 -2.78 2.49
C LEU A 100 -7.08 -2.98 2.57
N PHE A 101 -6.34 -1.86 2.81
CA PHE A 101 -4.96 -1.89 3.24
C PHE A 101 -4.85 -1.19 4.60
N LEU A 102 -4.47 -1.95 5.65
CA LEU A 102 -4.34 -1.43 7.01
C LEU A 102 -3.10 -2.01 7.71
N PRO A 103 -2.50 -1.30 8.66
CA PRO A 103 -1.68 -1.94 9.68
C PRO A 103 -2.56 -2.83 10.57
N LEU A 104 -1.96 -3.67 11.39
CA LEU A 104 -2.71 -4.37 12.43
C LEU A 104 -3.42 -3.34 13.31
N ASP A 105 -4.73 -3.37 13.28
CA ASP A 105 -5.59 -2.44 13.99
C ASP A 105 -6.67 -3.23 14.75
N ALA A 106 -6.69 -3.06 16.07
CA ALA A 106 -7.66 -3.75 16.93
C ALA A 106 -9.12 -3.44 16.53
N ARG A 107 -9.38 -2.23 15.98
CA ARG A 107 -10.71 -1.83 15.49
C ARG A 107 -11.17 -2.63 14.28
N ALA A 108 -10.23 -3.16 13.50
CA ALA A 108 -10.52 -3.96 12.31
C ALA A 108 -10.41 -5.47 12.58
N ALA A 109 -9.87 -5.91 13.72
CA ALA A 109 -9.63 -7.31 14.04
C ALA A 109 -10.92 -8.16 14.10
N ASP A 110 -12.03 -7.55 14.50
CA ASP A 110 -13.33 -8.24 14.60
C ASP A 110 -14.06 -8.33 13.26
N ILE A 111 -13.72 -7.49 12.29
CA ILE A 111 -14.42 -7.38 11.00
C ILE A 111 -13.60 -7.87 9.82
N GLY A 112 -12.29 -8.03 9.97
CA GLY A 112 -11.38 -8.43 8.90
C GLY A 112 -10.31 -9.41 9.34
N ASP A 113 -9.86 -10.22 8.39
CA ASP A 113 -8.70 -11.09 8.51
C ASP A 113 -7.54 -10.46 7.73
N PHE A 114 -6.36 -10.39 8.36
CA PHE A 114 -5.18 -9.70 7.86
C PHE A 114 -4.24 -10.65 7.13
N SER A 115 -3.80 -10.26 5.95
CA SER A 115 -2.79 -10.98 5.17
C SER A 115 -1.39 -10.90 5.78
N ASN A 116 -0.44 -11.58 5.16
CA ASN A 116 0.97 -11.31 5.33
C ASN A 116 1.28 -9.82 5.00
N PRO A 117 2.37 -9.26 5.57
CA PRO A 117 2.79 -7.89 5.28
C PRO A 117 3.07 -7.66 3.79
N ILE A 118 2.58 -6.54 3.24
CA ILE A 118 2.87 -6.13 1.87
C ILE A 118 3.81 -4.91 1.83
N PHE A 119 3.59 -3.92 2.70
CA PHE A 119 4.39 -2.70 2.79
C PHE A 119 4.92 -2.49 4.19
N GLN A 120 6.07 -1.82 4.27
CA GLN A 120 6.64 -1.28 5.48
C GLN A 120 6.89 0.22 5.30
N ILE A 121 6.51 1.00 6.32
CA ILE A 121 6.74 2.44 6.37
C ILE A 121 7.42 2.73 7.70
N ASP A 122 8.69 3.07 7.66
CA ASP A 122 9.47 3.32 8.87
C ASP A 122 8.97 4.56 9.62
N TYR A 123 8.98 4.49 10.94
CA TYR A 123 8.89 5.63 11.83
C TYR A 123 10.30 6.15 12.10
N THR A 124 10.53 7.41 11.77
CA THR A 124 11.85 8.03 11.90
C THR A 124 11.73 9.51 12.27
N LEU A 125 12.81 10.24 12.17
CA LEU A 125 12.92 11.62 12.58
C LEU A 125 13.36 12.51 11.42
N LEU A 126 12.81 13.73 11.37
CA LEU A 126 13.29 14.83 10.54
C LEU A 126 14.01 15.82 11.47
N VAL A 127 15.22 16.17 11.11
CA VAL A 127 16.05 17.16 11.80
C VAL A 127 16.34 18.36 10.92
N PRO A 128 16.38 19.59 11.46
CA PRO A 128 16.67 20.78 10.72
C PRO A 128 18.16 20.84 10.31
N VAL A 129 18.50 21.78 9.44
CA VAL A 129 19.90 22.09 9.09
C VAL A 129 20.69 22.43 10.33
N GLY A 130 21.94 21.94 10.40
CA GLY A 130 22.84 22.20 11.52
C GLY A 130 22.55 21.37 12.80
N SER A 131 21.54 20.51 12.82
CA SER A 131 21.28 19.63 13.94
C SER A 131 22.44 18.66 14.18
N SER A 132 22.86 18.52 15.42
CA SER A 132 23.86 17.53 15.88
C SER A 132 23.28 16.11 16.01
N ILE A 133 21.95 15.94 15.90
CA ILE A 133 21.27 14.65 15.98
C ILE A 133 21.47 13.91 14.67
N ASN A 134 22.21 12.81 14.69
CA ASN A 134 22.58 12.04 13.51
C ASN A 134 21.92 10.66 13.45
N SER A 135 21.41 10.18 14.57
CA SER A 135 20.66 8.92 14.67
C SER A 135 19.39 9.12 15.47
N VAL A 136 18.47 8.16 15.37
CA VAL A 136 17.24 8.16 16.17
C VAL A 136 17.55 8.11 17.67
N ALA A 137 18.59 7.38 18.06
CA ALA A 137 19.01 7.26 19.46
C ALA A 137 19.54 8.59 20.02
N ASP A 138 20.18 9.42 19.19
CA ASP A 138 20.71 10.72 19.61
C ASP A 138 19.61 11.72 20.00
N ALA A 139 18.37 11.48 19.56
CA ALA A 139 17.24 12.35 19.88
C ALA A 139 16.71 12.17 21.32
N ASP A 140 17.01 11.04 22.00
CA ASP A 140 16.54 10.82 23.38
C ASP A 140 17.50 11.44 24.41
N GLN A 141 17.64 12.75 24.38
CA GLN A 141 18.48 13.51 25.31
C GLN A 141 17.66 14.51 26.10
N SER A 142 18.15 14.84 27.30
CA SER A 142 17.56 15.88 28.14
C SER A 142 17.60 17.23 27.44
N GLY A 143 16.46 17.91 27.37
CA GLY A 143 16.34 19.18 26.69
C GLY A 143 15.89 19.08 25.23
N VAL A 144 15.98 17.93 24.58
CA VAL A 144 15.48 17.74 23.22
C VAL A 144 13.94 17.70 23.21
N ARG A 145 13.35 18.49 22.32
CA ARG A 145 11.89 18.59 22.09
C ARG A 145 11.57 17.96 20.75
N ILE A 146 10.71 16.94 20.79
CA ILE A 146 10.31 16.18 19.58
C ILE A 146 8.87 16.49 19.27
N ALA A 147 8.61 17.19 18.16
CA ALA A 147 7.27 17.45 17.67
C ALA A 147 6.64 16.18 17.10
N ALA A 148 5.40 15.89 17.48
CA ALA A 148 4.70 14.69 17.03
C ALA A 148 3.18 14.91 17.03
N VAL A 149 2.47 14.24 16.12
CA VAL A 149 1.00 14.29 16.05
C VAL A 149 0.39 13.48 17.20
N ARG A 150 -0.51 14.10 17.96
CA ARG A 150 -1.19 13.47 19.10
C ARG A 150 -1.92 12.20 18.68
N ASN A 151 -1.80 11.15 19.49
CA ASN A 151 -2.48 9.85 19.29
C ASN A 151 -2.15 9.13 17.96
N HIS A 152 -1.14 9.58 17.23
CA HIS A 152 -0.68 8.87 16.04
C HIS A 152 0.11 7.61 16.42
N ALA A 153 0.04 6.55 15.61
CA ALA A 153 0.70 5.28 15.90
C ALA A 153 2.23 5.44 16.11
N SER A 154 2.89 6.24 15.26
CA SER A 154 4.32 6.54 15.38
C SER A 154 4.63 7.28 16.70
N THR A 155 3.75 8.19 17.11
CA THR A 155 3.91 8.94 18.36
C THR A 155 3.73 8.06 19.58
N ASN A 156 2.73 7.17 19.55
CA ASN A 156 2.49 6.21 20.62
C ASN A 156 3.66 5.22 20.76
N GLU A 157 4.26 4.81 19.63
CA GLU A 157 5.44 3.95 19.62
C GLU A 157 6.64 4.69 20.22
N LEU A 158 6.91 5.92 19.77
CA LEU A 158 8.00 6.73 20.27
C LEU A 158 7.87 7.01 21.78
N SER A 159 6.66 7.35 22.24
CA SER A 159 6.40 7.68 23.64
C SER A 159 6.73 6.54 24.62
N ARG A 160 6.64 5.28 24.17
CA ARG A 160 7.01 4.11 24.98
C ARG A 160 8.53 3.92 25.10
N GLN A 161 9.28 4.46 24.14
CA GLN A 161 10.73 4.27 24.03
C GLN A 161 11.53 5.41 24.67
N LEU A 162 11.00 6.64 24.63
CA LEU A 162 11.68 7.82 25.14
C LEU A 162 11.87 7.76 26.68
N LYS A 163 13.07 8.16 27.12
CA LYS A 163 13.46 8.23 28.54
C LYS A 163 13.78 9.65 28.99
N ARG A 164 14.29 10.52 28.13
CA ARG A 164 14.83 11.83 28.47
C ARG A 164 14.27 12.98 27.67
N ALA A 165 14.04 12.77 26.35
CA ALA A 165 13.49 13.79 25.48
C ALA A 165 12.01 14.03 25.79
N LYS A 166 11.51 15.22 25.40
CA LYS A 166 10.10 15.61 25.61
C LYS A 166 9.35 15.65 24.30
N LEU A 167 8.14 15.07 24.30
CA LEU A 167 7.21 15.21 23.17
C LEU A 167 6.48 16.55 23.26
N VAL A 168 6.43 17.25 22.13
CA VAL A 168 5.61 18.43 21.88
C VAL A 168 4.51 18.03 20.90
N TYR A 169 3.28 18.05 21.37
CA TYR A 169 2.17 17.54 20.58
C TYR A 169 1.53 18.64 19.72
N ALA A 170 1.12 18.24 18.49
CA ALA A 170 0.25 18.99 17.62
C ALA A 170 -0.87 18.08 17.10
N GLU A 171 -1.89 18.66 16.49
CA GLU A 171 -3.06 17.89 16.03
C GLU A 171 -2.90 17.42 14.57
N THR A 172 -2.03 18.08 13.78
CA THR A 172 -1.80 17.76 12.38
C THR A 172 -0.30 17.66 12.05
N PRO A 173 0.08 16.94 10.98
CA PRO A 173 1.47 16.92 10.51
C PRO A 173 2.01 18.32 10.15
N ASP A 174 1.20 19.19 9.54
CA ASP A 174 1.63 20.56 9.19
C ASP A 174 1.94 21.38 10.43
N GLN A 175 1.14 21.27 11.49
CA GLN A 175 1.43 21.92 12.76
C GLN A 175 2.72 21.40 13.41
N THR A 176 3.05 20.10 13.26
CA THR A 176 4.34 19.58 13.75
C THR A 176 5.51 20.15 12.96
N LEU A 177 5.34 20.35 11.65
CA LEU A 177 6.33 21.01 10.82
C LEU A 177 6.54 22.48 11.23
N ASP A 178 5.47 23.20 11.57
CA ASP A 178 5.55 24.58 12.05
C ASP A 178 6.27 24.69 13.40
N LEU A 179 6.07 23.73 14.32
CA LEU A 179 6.84 23.67 15.56
C LEU A 179 8.35 23.56 15.29
N LEU A 180 8.74 22.77 14.28
CA LEU A 180 10.13 22.64 13.87
C LEU A 180 10.65 23.93 13.23
N ARG A 181 9.89 24.54 12.31
CA ARG A 181 10.26 25.80 11.62
C ARG A 181 10.47 26.96 12.58
N THR A 182 9.64 27.05 13.61
CA THR A 182 9.67 28.15 14.59
C THR A 182 10.63 27.90 15.75
N GLY A 183 11.37 26.79 15.74
CA GLY A 183 12.29 26.43 16.81
C GLY A 183 11.60 26.08 18.14
N GLN A 184 10.29 25.81 18.13
CA GLN A 184 9.56 25.30 19.29
C GLN A 184 9.79 23.81 19.51
N ALA A 185 10.28 23.08 18.50
CA ALA A 185 10.81 21.73 18.59
C ALA A 185 12.15 21.64 17.87
N ASP A 186 12.97 20.70 18.28
CA ASP A 186 14.32 20.45 17.76
C ASP A 186 14.32 19.34 16.69
N VAL A 187 13.28 18.48 16.74
CA VAL A 187 13.10 17.29 15.89
C VAL A 187 11.61 17.11 15.60
N MET A 188 11.28 16.58 14.45
CA MET A 188 9.93 16.11 14.13
C MET A 188 9.91 14.59 13.96
N ALA A 189 8.97 13.90 14.61
CA ALA A 189 8.78 12.46 14.54
C ALA A 189 7.52 12.13 13.72
N SER A 190 7.63 11.23 12.74
CA SER A 190 6.50 10.71 11.97
C SER A 190 6.90 9.47 11.16
N THR A 191 6.05 9.07 10.21
CA THR A 191 6.41 8.09 9.19
C THR A 191 7.39 8.72 8.19
N ARG A 192 8.33 7.95 7.66
CA ARG A 192 9.25 8.37 6.59
C ARG A 192 8.48 8.92 5.38
N PHE A 193 7.34 8.33 5.08
CA PHE A 193 6.43 8.77 4.02
C PHE A 193 5.95 10.23 4.18
N VAL A 194 5.66 10.66 5.40
CA VAL A 194 5.27 12.04 5.73
C VAL A 194 6.48 12.96 5.80
N LEU A 195 7.59 12.49 6.37
CA LEU A 195 8.76 13.33 6.62
C LEU A 195 9.53 13.72 5.36
N LEU A 196 9.58 12.86 4.33
CA LEU A 196 10.31 13.14 3.10
C LEU A 196 9.77 14.35 2.32
N PRO A 197 8.46 14.48 2.05
CA PRO A 197 7.90 15.71 1.48
C PRO A 197 8.12 16.96 2.34
N PHE A 198 8.15 16.81 3.66
CA PHE A 198 8.42 17.92 4.57
C PHE A 198 9.89 18.35 4.56
N SER A 199 10.82 17.41 4.40
CA SER A 199 12.23 17.75 4.25
C SER A 199 12.50 18.60 3.01
N ASP A 200 11.73 18.37 1.93
CA ASP A 200 11.85 19.18 0.69
C ASP A 200 11.39 20.64 0.91
N GLN A 201 10.57 20.90 1.93
CA GLN A 201 10.09 22.23 2.31
C GLN A 201 11.02 22.97 3.29
N LEU A 202 12.07 22.31 3.80
CA LEU A 202 13.01 22.83 4.79
C LEU A 202 14.45 22.70 4.23
N PRO A 203 15.02 23.74 3.61
CA PRO A 203 16.37 23.68 3.04
C PRO A 203 17.41 23.17 4.05
N GLY A 204 18.13 22.11 3.69
CA GLY A 204 19.17 21.51 4.52
C GLY A 204 18.66 20.58 5.64
N ALA A 205 17.37 20.42 5.79
CA ALA A 205 16.81 19.41 6.71
C ALA A 205 17.05 17.98 6.19
N ARG A 206 17.14 17.02 7.10
CA ARG A 206 17.41 15.61 6.75
C ARG A 206 16.43 14.69 7.48
N VAL A 207 15.91 13.71 6.75
CA VAL A 207 15.23 12.56 7.36
C VAL A 207 16.31 11.53 7.72
N LEU A 208 16.32 11.09 9.00
CA LEU A 208 17.34 10.15 9.49
C LEU A 208 17.14 8.75 8.88
N GLU A 209 18.26 8.05 8.62
CA GLU A 209 18.22 6.71 8.01
C GLU A 209 17.68 5.64 8.98
N GLY A 210 17.95 5.73 10.25
CA GLY A 210 17.45 4.80 11.25
C GLY A 210 15.94 4.89 11.49
N ARG A 211 15.40 3.96 12.24
CA ARG A 211 14.00 3.92 12.64
C ARG A 211 13.82 3.57 14.11
N TYR A 212 12.72 4.02 14.73
CA TYR A 212 12.29 3.62 16.07
C TYR A 212 11.08 2.67 16.04
N GLY A 213 10.55 2.36 14.87
CA GLY A 213 9.45 1.46 14.65
C GLY A 213 9.03 1.46 13.19
N ALA A 214 7.93 0.79 12.88
CA ALA A 214 7.39 0.77 11.52
C ALA A 214 5.87 0.56 11.52
N ASN A 215 5.23 1.13 10.50
CA ASN A 215 3.86 0.81 10.12
C ASN A 215 3.92 -0.34 9.10
N ILE A 216 3.44 -1.51 9.50
CA ILE A 216 3.42 -2.71 8.67
C ILE A 216 2.03 -2.86 8.07
N ASN A 217 1.88 -2.49 6.80
CA ASN A 217 0.64 -2.57 6.06
C ASN A 217 0.36 -3.98 5.54
N ARG A 218 -0.89 -4.38 5.62
CA ARG A 218 -1.42 -5.67 5.19
C ARG A 218 -2.67 -5.46 4.34
N MET A 219 -2.98 -6.42 3.48
CA MET A 219 -4.29 -6.49 2.84
C MET A 219 -5.27 -7.12 3.83
N VAL A 220 -6.48 -6.58 3.91
CA VAL A 220 -7.50 -7.02 4.86
C VAL A 220 -8.73 -7.45 4.08
N VAL A 221 -9.18 -8.67 4.31
CA VAL A 221 -10.42 -9.24 3.74
C VAL A 221 -11.51 -9.33 4.81
N PRO A 222 -12.80 -9.40 4.45
CA PRO A 222 -13.87 -9.57 5.44
C PRO A 222 -13.64 -10.79 6.32
N LYS A 223 -14.01 -10.69 7.59
CA LYS A 223 -13.86 -11.76 8.59
C LYS A 223 -14.52 -13.07 8.14
N GLY A 224 -13.81 -14.18 8.36
CA GLY A 224 -14.29 -15.52 8.01
C GLY A 224 -14.16 -15.90 6.53
N LYS A 225 -13.59 -15.02 5.69
CA LYS A 225 -13.29 -15.31 4.28
C LYS A 225 -11.93 -16.02 4.11
N GLY A 226 -11.74 -17.16 4.78
CA GLY A 226 -10.45 -17.87 4.79
C GLY A 226 -9.91 -18.25 3.40
N GLY A 227 -10.79 -18.55 2.45
CA GLY A 227 -10.40 -18.78 1.05
C GLY A 227 -9.81 -17.52 0.41
N TRP A 228 -10.43 -16.35 0.63
CA TRP A 228 -9.92 -15.07 0.14
C TRP A 228 -8.58 -14.75 0.78
N LEU A 229 -8.47 -14.93 2.10
CA LEU A 229 -7.22 -14.67 2.82
C LEU A 229 -6.06 -15.53 2.28
N ALA A 230 -6.31 -16.82 2.04
CA ALA A 230 -5.30 -17.71 1.48
C ALA A 230 -4.84 -17.26 0.09
N TYR A 231 -5.77 -16.85 -0.78
CA TYR A 231 -5.45 -16.31 -2.11
C TYR A 231 -4.70 -14.98 -2.04
N VAL A 232 -5.10 -14.08 -1.14
CA VAL A 232 -4.43 -12.80 -0.92
C VAL A 232 -3.01 -13.01 -0.38
N ASN A 233 -2.80 -13.96 0.54
CA ASN A 233 -1.47 -14.28 1.04
C ASN A 233 -0.54 -14.78 -0.07
N GLU A 234 -1.04 -15.68 -0.93
CA GLU A 234 -0.29 -16.15 -2.11
C GLU A 234 0.05 -14.98 -3.04
N PHE A 235 -0.91 -14.11 -3.34
CA PHE A 235 -0.64 -12.90 -4.13
C PHE A 235 0.45 -12.03 -3.50
N VAL A 236 0.37 -11.76 -2.19
CA VAL A 236 1.32 -10.89 -1.48
C VAL A 236 2.74 -11.45 -1.55
N GLU A 237 2.91 -12.77 -1.31
CA GLU A 237 4.24 -13.40 -1.36
C GLU A 237 4.81 -13.43 -2.80
N ASP A 238 3.99 -13.78 -3.78
CA ASP A 238 4.39 -13.75 -5.20
C ASP A 238 4.73 -12.33 -5.66
N ALA A 239 3.95 -11.33 -5.24
CA ALA A 239 4.17 -9.93 -5.59
C ALA A 239 5.47 -9.39 -4.99
N LYS A 240 5.83 -9.81 -3.77
CA LYS A 240 7.13 -9.48 -3.15
C LYS A 240 8.28 -10.20 -3.87
N ALA A 241 8.16 -11.51 -4.08
CA ALA A 241 9.19 -12.34 -4.68
C ALA A 241 9.49 -11.95 -6.14
N SER A 242 8.48 -11.57 -6.91
CA SER A 242 8.64 -11.13 -8.31
C SER A 242 9.09 -9.67 -8.46
N GLY A 243 9.23 -8.92 -7.36
CA GLY A 243 9.53 -7.49 -7.38
C GLY A 243 8.36 -6.61 -7.84
N LEU A 244 7.14 -7.16 -7.94
CA LEU A 244 5.95 -6.40 -8.36
C LEU A 244 5.64 -5.27 -7.36
N VAL A 245 5.76 -5.54 -6.05
CA VAL A 245 5.57 -4.52 -4.99
C VAL A 245 6.58 -3.39 -5.16
N GLN A 246 7.85 -3.70 -5.36
CA GLN A 246 8.90 -2.71 -5.58
C GLN A 246 8.62 -1.86 -6.85
N LYS A 247 8.23 -2.49 -7.94
CA LYS A 247 7.83 -1.79 -9.17
C LYS A 247 6.59 -0.91 -8.99
N ALA A 248 5.64 -1.32 -8.13
CA ALA A 248 4.48 -0.50 -7.79
C ALA A 248 4.88 0.77 -7.01
N ILE A 249 5.82 0.65 -6.06
CA ILE A 249 6.39 1.77 -5.32
C ILE A 249 7.07 2.77 -6.27
N GLU A 250 7.91 2.26 -7.18
CA GLU A 250 8.65 3.07 -8.16
C GLU A 250 7.70 3.80 -9.13
N ARG A 251 6.72 3.09 -9.73
CA ARG A 251 5.74 3.69 -10.64
C ARG A 251 4.90 4.77 -9.98
N ALA A 252 4.52 4.53 -8.73
CA ALA A 252 3.75 5.50 -7.97
C ALA A 252 4.58 6.71 -7.52
N GLY A 253 5.92 6.68 -7.65
CA GLY A 253 6.81 7.70 -7.11
C GLY A 253 6.67 7.86 -5.58
N THR A 254 6.20 6.83 -4.89
CA THR A 254 5.90 6.90 -3.46
C THR A 254 7.18 6.75 -2.65
N ARG A 255 7.65 7.85 -2.06
CA ARG A 255 8.85 7.89 -1.22
C ARG A 255 8.54 7.40 0.21
N GLY A 256 9.50 6.71 0.84
CA GLY A 256 9.40 6.32 2.25
C GLY A 256 8.53 5.09 2.53
N VAL A 257 8.08 4.40 1.49
CA VAL A 257 7.44 3.09 1.55
C VAL A 257 8.39 2.05 0.97
N THR A 258 8.48 0.90 1.58
CA THR A 258 9.27 -0.24 1.09
C THR A 258 8.41 -1.50 1.02
N ALA A 259 8.80 -2.46 0.18
CA ALA A 259 8.21 -3.78 0.24
C ALA A 259 8.50 -4.42 1.60
N ALA A 260 7.51 -5.04 2.21
CA ALA A 260 7.74 -5.78 3.46
C ALA A 260 8.64 -7.01 3.19
N PRO A 261 9.41 -7.47 4.18
CA PRO A 261 10.17 -8.71 4.06
C PRO A 261 9.27 -9.91 3.73
N PRO A 262 9.83 -10.98 3.11
CA PRO A 262 9.09 -12.21 2.87
C PRO A 262 8.56 -12.85 4.16
N GLY A 263 7.42 -13.56 4.03
CA GLY A 263 6.79 -14.27 5.14
C GLY A 263 5.98 -13.38 6.08
N ASN A 264 5.55 -13.97 7.19
CA ASN A 264 4.70 -13.30 8.20
C ASN A 264 5.54 -12.63 9.30
N SER A 265 6.68 -12.01 8.95
CA SER A 265 7.48 -11.29 9.92
C SER A 265 6.65 -10.18 10.55
N THR A 266 6.22 -10.38 11.78
CA THR A 266 5.83 -9.30 12.68
C THR A 266 7.10 -8.50 12.93
N GLY A 267 7.18 -7.30 12.34
CA GLY A 267 8.29 -6.40 12.65
C GLY A 267 8.32 -6.15 14.18
N GLN A 268 9.30 -6.71 14.84
CA GLN A 268 9.70 -6.34 16.19
C GLN A 268 10.44 -5.03 16.15
#